data_c9a426cf10eacaea8871571081c9a8f6
#
_entry.id   c9a426cf10eacaea8871571081c9a8f6
#
_cell.length_a   1.000
_cell.length_b   1.000
_cell.length_c   1.000
_cell.angle_alpha   90.00
_cell.angle_beta   90.00
_cell.angle_gamma   90.00
#
_symmetry.space_group_name_H-M   'P 1'
#
loop_
_entity.id
_entity.type
_entity.pdbx_description
1 polymer ?
#
loop_
_entity_poly.entity_id
_entity_poly.type
_entity_poly.pdbx_seq_one_letter_code
_entity_poly.pdbx_strand_id
1 'polypeptide(L)'
;MAPVEIAASLQAVRTALDPRAIAVLGASDELTKWGGSMLALLRKFGFRGAVYPVNPRADLVQGMKAWPSVQAIGQPVDVALIAVPQQRTEAAFEDCAAAGVKVILMVTSQFAESGAEGAALQDRLLAIARRAGMRIIGPNCMGYFNSHADMSLLNSQALMRNDRLIKGEVALISQSGALAGAMLARAYDLGVGFSFCVSLGNQADLEVCDFLEHAIDDAHSRVIALYVEGVKDGARFVDLLRRARAAGKPVLIVKAGRTALGQQAVQSHTASLAGEFRAFESQVRHAGAVLVDDFLELVAQAAAWTRLPAPSGRRGPTWCAPGTRSTASPSCTASIRLRWPRPTNCHPRPR
;
A
#
# COMPACT_ATOMS: atom_id res chain seq x y z
N MET A 1 -9.91 -15.51 -10.32
CA MET A 1 -8.52 -15.75 -10.88
C MET A 1 -8.17 -17.23 -10.82
N ALA A 2 -7.40 -17.72 -11.81
CA ALA A 2 -6.90 -19.09 -11.78
C ALA A 2 -5.80 -19.25 -10.70
N PRO A 3 -5.64 -20.44 -10.07
CA PRO A 3 -4.62 -20.67 -9.03
C PRO A 3 -3.19 -20.29 -9.45
N VAL A 4 -2.83 -20.52 -10.70
CA VAL A 4 -1.52 -20.16 -11.27
C VAL A 4 -1.31 -18.63 -11.31
N GLU A 5 -2.35 -17.89 -11.61
CA GLU A 5 -2.33 -16.42 -11.65
C GLU A 5 -2.20 -15.82 -10.25
N ILE A 6 -2.88 -16.41 -9.25
CA ILE A 6 -2.74 -16.01 -7.84
C ILE A 6 -1.30 -16.23 -7.36
N ALA A 7 -0.70 -17.38 -7.68
CA ALA A 7 0.68 -17.67 -7.30
C ALA A 7 1.67 -16.68 -7.94
N ALA A 8 1.46 -16.31 -9.21
CA ALA A 8 2.27 -15.33 -9.91
C ALA A 8 2.12 -13.92 -9.29
N SER A 9 0.90 -13.51 -8.91
CA SER A 9 0.66 -12.25 -8.20
C SER A 9 1.39 -12.21 -6.86
N LEU A 10 1.27 -13.28 -6.07
CA LEU A 10 1.92 -13.35 -4.75
C LEU A 10 3.44 -13.31 -4.88
N GLN A 11 4.01 -14.00 -5.90
CA GLN A 11 5.44 -13.93 -6.17
C GLN A 11 5.89 -12.52 -6.56
N ALA A 12 5.10 -11.81 -7.36
CA ALA A 12 5.39 -10.42 -7.74
C ALA A 12 5.34 -9.48 -6.55
N VAL A 13 4.35 -9.62 -5.64
CA VAL A 13 4.28 -8.85 -4.39
C VAL A 13 5.52 -9.10 -3.52
N ARG A 14 5.94 -10.35 -3.36
CA ARG A 14 7.17 -10.69 -2.62
C ARG A 14 8.40 -10.06 -3.26
N THR A 15 8.53 -10.16 -4.59
CA THR A 15 9.63 -9.51 -5.34
C THR A 15 9.62 -8.00 -5.19
N ALA A 16 8.45 -7.36 -5.21
CA ALA A 16 8.33 -5.91 -5.00
C ALA A 16 8.78 -5.49 -3.60
N LEU A 17 8.36 -6.21 -2.57
CA LEU A 17 8.64 -5.85 -1.18
C LEU A 17 10.06 -6.20 -0.70
N ASP A 18 10.76 -7.10 -1.38
CA ASP A 18 12.15 -7.46 -1.10
C ASP A 18 12.95 -7.68 -2.41
N PRO A 19 13.15 -6.61 -3.20
CA PRO A 19 13.88 -6.69 -4.46
C PRO A 19 15.40 -6.73 -4.23
N ARG A 20 16.12 -7.38 -5.14
CA ARG A 20 17.59 -7.36 -5.18
C ARG A 20 18.13 -6.19 -6.00
N ALA A 21 17.36 -5.74 -6.98
CA ALA A 21 17.76 -4.66 -7.88
C ALA A 21 16.56 -3.81 -8.31
N ILE A 22 16.74 -2.49 -8.28
CA ILE A 22 15.74 -1.49 -8.62
C ILE A 22 16.28 -0.56 -9.70
N ALA A 23 15.56 -0.41 -10.81
CA ALA A 23 15.77 0.65 -11.77
C ALA A 23 14.83 1.83 -11.51
N VAL A 24 15.31 3.06 -11.58
CA VAL A 24 14.53 4.29 -11.39
C VAL A 24 14.49 5.06 -12.71
N LEU A 25 13.42 4.89 -13.48
CA LEU A 25 13.20 5.61 -14.73
C LEU A 25 12.65 7.01 -14.44
N GLY A 26 13.30 8.03 -14.99
CA GLY A 26 13.03 9.43 -14.63
C GLY A 26 13.80 9.87 -13.39
N ALA A 27 14.90 9.18 -13.08
CA ALA A 27 15.82 9.58 -12.02
C ALA A 27 16.32 11.02 -12.23
N SER A 28 16.45 11.78 -11.14
CA SER A 28 16.80 13.20 -11.18
C SER A 28 17.56 13.61 -9.91
N ASP A 29 18.39 14.66 -10.03
CA ASP A 29 18.99 15.33 -8.87
C ASP A 29 17.96 16.17 -8.11
N GLU A 30 16.88 16.58 -8.77
CA GLU A 30 15.83 17.40 -8.17
C GLU A 30 14.90 16.57 -7.27
N LEU A 31 14.97 16.82 -5.95
CA LEU A 31 14.17 16.12 -4.94
C LEU A 31 12.67 16.46 -5.00
N THR A 32 12.28 17.49 -5.73
CA THR A 32 10.87 17.84 -6.01
C THR A 32 10.24 16.93 -7.06
N LYS A 33 11.04 16.26 -7.88
CA LYS A 33 10.60 15.27 -8.86
C LYS A 33 10.47 13.89 -8.21
N TRP A 34 9.46 13.13 -8.61
CA TRP A 34 9.18 11.78 -8.08
C TRP A 34 10.40 10.85 -8.17
N GLY A 35 11.04 10.75 -9.34
CA GLY A 35 12.23 9.92 -9.51
C GLY A 35 13.43 10.39 -8.67
N GLY A 36 13.55 11.69 -8.41
CA GLY A 36 14.60 12.24 -7.55
C GLY A 36 14.34 11.94 -6.08
N SER A 37 13.13 12.21 -5.57
CA SER A 37 12.77 11.96 -4.18
C SER A 37 12.83 10.47 -3.82
N MET A 38 12.32 9.60 -4.69
CA MET A 38 12.32 8.15 -4.43
C MET A 38 13.72 7.55 -4.48
N LEU A 39 14.57 8.02 -5.40
CA LEU A 39 15.98 7.62 -5.43
C LEU A 39 16.71 8.04 -4.14
N ALA A 40 16.45 9.26 -3.66
CA ALA A 40 17.02 9.75 -2.41
C ALA A 40 16.54 8.93 -1.20
N LEU A 41 15.26 8.51 -1.15
CA LEU A 41 14.72 7.70 -0.08
C LEU A 41 15.33 6.28 -0.02
N LEU A 42 15.56 5.63 -1.17
CA LEU A 42 16.29 4.35 -1.22
C LEU A 42 17.67 4.46 -0.57
N ARG A 43 18.41 5.53 -0.88
CA ARG A 43 19.73 5.77 -0.30
C ARG A 43 19.66 6.14 1.18
N LYS A 44 18.72 7.02 1.53
CA LYS A 44 18.53 7.52 2.89
C LYS A 44 18.28 6.38 3.90
N PHE A 45 17.46 5.41 3.51
CA PHE A 45 17.11 4.30 4.40
C PHE A 45 18.05 3.10 4.29
N GLY A 46 19.06 3.18 3.42
CA GLY A 46 20.13 2.18 3.36
C GLY A 46 19.71 0.90 2.63
N PHE A 47 18.90 1.01 1.58
CA PHE A 47 18.58 -0.14 0.74
C PHE A 47 19.85 -0.84 0.27
N ARG A 48 19.93 -2.16 0.48
CA ARG A 48 21.16 -2.96 0.27
C ARG A 48 21.27 -3.54 -1.13
N GLY A 49 20.18 -3.53 -1.91
CA GLY A 49 20.16 -4.01 -3.29
C GLY A 49 20.83 -3.04 -4.25
N ALA A 50 20.97 -3.47 -5.49
CA ALA A 50 21.49 -2.60 -6.55
C ALA A 50 20.45 -1.54 -6.94
N VAL A 51 20.89 -0.29 -7.15
CA VAL A 51 20.04 0.81 -7.59
C VAL A 51 20.62 1.38 -8.88
N TYR A 52 19.78 1.42 -9.91
CA TYR A 52 20.15 1.87 -11.25
C TYR A 52 19.33 3.10 -11.64
N PRO A 53 19.87 4.33 -11.50
CA PRO A 53 19.24 5.52 -12.06
C PRO A 53 19.18 5.41 -13.59
N VAL A 54 18.00 5.62 -14.17
CA VAL A 54 17.81 5.63 -15.63
C VAL A 54 17.42 7.03 -16.06
N ASN A 55 18.36 7.68 -16.79
CA ASN A 55 18.16 9.01 -17.34
C ASN A 55 19.00 9.15 -18.63
N PRO A 56 18.35 9.26 -19.83
CA PRO A 56 19.09 9.35 -21.11
C PRO A 56 19.83 10.65 -21.34
N ARG A 57 19.76 11.63 -20.41
CA ARG A 57 20.35 12.96 -20.55
C ARG A 57 21.46 13.24 -19.54
N ALA A 58 21.78 12.28 -18.68
CA ALA A 58 22.78 12.48 -17.62
C ALA A 58 23.63 11.22 -17.45
N ASP A 59 24.92 11.41 -17.26
CA ASP A 59 25.86 10.33 -16.94
C ASP A 59 25.85 9.98 -15.45
N LEU A 60 25.51 10.97 -14.62
CA LEU A 60 25.41 10.84 -13.18
C LEU A 60 24.09 11.45 -12.69
N VAL A 61 23.45 10.78 -11.71
CA VAL A 61 22.29 11.32 -10.96
C VAL A 61 22.52 11.03 -9.48
N GLN A 62 22.44 12.05 -8.65
CA GLN A 62 22.74 12.00 -7.21
C GLN A 62 24.08 11.34 -6.90
N GLY A 63 25.09 11.58 -7.76
CA GLY A 63 26.44 11.01 -7.65
C GLY A 63 26.55 9.52 -8.03
N MET A 64 25.48 8.91 -8.53
CA MET A 64 25.49 7.54 -9.04
C MET A 64 25.52 7.53 -10.57
N LYS A 65 26.17 6.53 -11.16
CA LYS A 65 26.11 6.31 -12.61
C LYS A 65 24.67 6.21 -13.07
N ALA A 66 24.28 6.98 -14.06
CA ALA A 66 23.01 6.87 -14.75
C ALA A 66 23.14 6.06 -16.03
N TRP A 67 22.06 5.39 -16.39
CA TRP A 67 21.97 4.54 -17.56
C TRP A 67 20.99 5.15 -18.56
N PRO A 68 21.23 5.06 -19.88
CA PRO A 68 20.32 5.64 -20.86
C PRO A 68 19.00 4.88 -20.98
N SER A 69 18.97 3.59 -20.65
CA SER A 69 17.80 2.71 -20.67
C SER A 69 17.96 1.56 -19.68
N VAL A 70 16.89 0.81 -19.39
CA VAL A 70 16.95 -0.37 -18.52
C VAL A 70 17.76 -1.49 -19.20
N GLN A 71 17.59 -1.68 -20.51
CA GLN A 71 18.38 -2.66 -21.27
C GLN A 71 19.88 -2.38 -21.19
N ALA A 72 20.29 -1.10 -21.20
CA ALA A 72 21.69 -0.72 -21.13
C ALA A 72 22.36 -1.07 -19.78
N ILE A 73 21.59 -1.37 -18.73
CA ILE A 73 22.11 -1.82 -17.43
C ILE A 73 22.84 -3.15 -17.59
N GLY A 74 22.33 -4.07 -18.41
CA GLY A 74 22.95 -5.37 -18.67
C GLY A 74 23.00 -6.30 -17.45
N GLN A 75 22.25 -6.00 -16.41
CA GLN A 75 22.10 -6.79 -15.18
C GLN A 75 20.61 -7.04 -14.89
N PRO A 76 20.26 -8.12 -14.19
CA PRO A 76 18.88 -8.38 -13.79
C PRO A 76 18.30 -7.24 -12.95
N VAL A 77 17.07 -6.83 -13.27
CA VAL A 77 16.30 -5.82 -12.54
C VAL A 77 14.98 -6.45 -12.08
N ASP A 78 14.74 -6.46 -10.77
CA ASP A 78 13.51 -7.02 -10.21
C ASP A 78 12.35 -6.03 -10.29
N VAL A 79 12.61 -4.76 -9.95
CA VAL A 79 11.61 -3.70 -9.93
C VAL A 79 12.06 -2.51 -10.75
N ALA A 80 11.19 -2.00 -11.61
CA ALA A 80 11.37 -0.73 -12.28
C ALA A 80 10.34 0.29 -11.78
N LEU A 81 10.82 1.38 -11.16
CA LEU A 81 10.01 2.55 -10.86
C LEU A 81 9.87 3.39 -12.13
N ILE A 82 8.65 3.64 -12.57
CA ILE A 82 8.33 4.52 -13.70
C ILE A 82 7.82 5.85 -13.18
N ALA A 83 8.67 6.88 -13.25
CA ALA A 83 8.40 8.28 -12.88
C ALA A 83 8.67 9.22 -14.06
N VAL A 84 8.25 8.82 -15.26
CA VAL A 84 8.36 9.60 -16.50
C VAL A 84 7.01 10.19 -16.89
N PRO A 85 6.94 11.25 -17.73
CA PRO A 85 5.69 11.77 -18.26
C PRO A 85 4.88 10.68 -18.98
N GLN A 86 3.54 10.80 -18.92
CA GLN A 86 2.59 9.84 -19.49
C GLN A 86 2.96 9.42 -20.93
N GLN A 87 3.34 10.36 -21.78
CA GLN A 87 3.67 10.12 -23.19
C GLN A 87 4.91 9.24 -23.41
N ARG A 88 5.71 9.02 -22.36
CA ARG A 88 6.91 8.17 -22.42
C ARG A 88 6.72 6.81 -21.75
N THR A 89 5.55 6.55 -21.19
CA THR A 89 5.32 5.33 -20.39
C THR A 89 5.33 4.09 -21.28
N GLU A 90 4.77 4.14 -22.49
CA GLU A 90 4.72 3.00 -23.42
C GLU A 90 6.14 2.56 -23.80
N ALA A 91 7.01 3.50 -24.19
CA ALA A 91 8.41 3.21 -24.49
C ALA A 91 9.19 2.68 -23.26
N ALA A 92 8.88 3.21 -22.05
CA ALA A 92 9.48 2.74 -20.81
C ALA A 92 9.05 1.30 -20.48
N PHE A 93 7.81 0.92 -20.76
CA PHE A 93 7.32 -0.45 -20.59
C PHE A 93 7.99 -1.43 -21.55
N GLU A 94 8.17 -1.05 -22.83
CA GLU A 94 8.86 -1.90 -23.81
C GLU A 94 10.35 -2.08 -23.44
N ASP A 95 11.02 -1.03 -22.96
CA ASP A 95 12.41 -1.11 -22.45
C ASP A 95 12.51 -2.06 -21.25
N CYS A 96 11.59 -1.96 -20.28
CA CYS A 96 11.50 -2.86 -19.13
C CYS A 96 11.22 -4.31 -19.57
N ALA A 97 10.32 -4.50 -20.53
CA ALA A 97 9.96 -5.82 -21.06
C ALA A 97 11.19 -6.49 -21.72
N ALA A 98 11.91 -5.76 -22.56
CA ALA A 98 13.12 -6.26 -23.21
C ALA A 98 14.26 -6.56 -22.21
N ALA A 99 14.33 -5.83 -21.08
CA ALA A 99 15.27 -6.07 -19.99
C ALA A 99 14.86 -7.21 -19.04
N GLY A 100 13.66 -7.77 -19.19
CA GLY A 100 13.17 -8.87 -18.35
C GLY A 100 12.81 -8.45 -16.92
N VAL A 101 12.40 -7.19 -16.69
CA VAL A 101 11.90 -6.68 -15.41
C VAL A 101 10.72 -7.53 -14.93
N LYS A 102 10.59 -7.73 -13.62
CA LYS A 102 9.52 -8.56 -13.04
C LYS A 102 8.33 -7.73 -12.60
N VAL A 103 8.58 -6.59 -11.96
CA VAL A 103 7.54 -5.74 -11.39
C VAL A 103 7.75 -4.29 -11.79
N ILE A 104 6.69 -3.66 -12.25
CA ILE A 104 6.64 -2.22 -12.51
C ILE A 104 5.95 -1.54 -11.32
N LEU A 105 6.58 -0.54 -10.71
CA LEU A 105 5.92 0.44 -9.88
C LEU A 105 5.66 1.69 -10.72
N MET A 106 4.42 2.03 -10.94
CA MET A 106 4.03 3.13 -11.81
C MET A 106 3.36 4.26 -11.02
N VAL A 107 4.11 5.33 -10.75
CA VAL A 107 3.60 6.50 -10.00
C VAL A 107 2.94 7.54 -10.89
N THR A 108 3.23 7.52 -12.17
CA THR A 108 2.62 8.43 -13.17
C THR A 108 1.11 8.30 -13.17
N SER A 109 0.42 9.43 -13.23
CA SER A 109 -1.04 9.57 -13.33
C SER A 109 -1.50 9.90 -14.75
N GLN A 110 -2.79 10.17 -14.95
CA GLN A 110 -3.48 10.45 -16.20
C GLN A 110 -3.77 9.18 -17.03
N PHE A 111 -4.27 8.14 -16.36
CA PHE A 111 -4.71 6.89 -16.95
C PHE A 111 -6.23 6.73 -16.84
N ALA A 112 -6.73 5.58 -16.41
CA ALA A 112 -8.17 5.32 -16.35
C ALA A 112 -8.96 6.36 -15.52
N GLU A 113 -8.32 6.96 -14.52
CA GLU A 113 -8.91 8.03 -13.70
C GLU A 113 -9.12 9.35 -14.46
N SER A 114 -8.46 9.54 -15.61
CA SER A 114 -8.59 10.76 -16.42
C SER A 114 -9.51 10.62 -17.63
N GLY A 115 -10.17 9.46 -17.79
CA GLY A 115 -11.17 9.22 -18.84
C GLY A 115 -10.73 8.19 -19.89
N ALA A 116 -11.48 8.13 -21.00
CA ALA A 116 -11.38 7.05 -21.97
C ALA A 116 -10.01 6.91 -22.65
N GLU A 117 -9.37 8.03 -23.00
CA GLU A 117 -8.02 8.00 -23.62
C GLU A 117 -6.98 7.45 -22.64
N GLY A 118 -7.04 7.89 -21.38
CA GLY A 118 -6.16 7.37 -20.32
C GLY A 118 -6.42 5.89 -20.04
N ALA A 119 -7.65 5.45 -20.03
CA ALA A 119 -8.03 4.04 -19.88
C ALA A 119 -7.47 3.19 -21.04
N ALA A 120 -7.61 3.64 -22.27
CA ALA A 120 -7.06 2.94 -23.44
C ALA A 120 -5.53 2.82 -23.39
N LEU A 121 -4.83 3.86 -22.89
CA LEU A 121 -3.39 3.79 -22.68
C LEU A 121 -3.04 2.78 -21.57
N GLN A 122 -3.76 2.81 -20.46
CA GLN A 122 -3.58 1.84 -19.37
C GLN A 122 -3.73 0.39 -19.88
N ASP A 123 -4.73 0.12 -20.73
CA ASP A 123 -4.94 -1.21 -21.31
C ASP A 123 -3.80 -1.63 -22.23
N ARG A 124 -3.21 -0.71 -23.01
CA ARG A 124 -2.00 -1.01 -23.80
C ARG A 124 -0.81 -1.37 -22.91
N LEU A 125 -0.58 -0.63 -21.84
CA LEU A 125 0.49 -0.94 -20.88
C LEU A 125 0.28 -2.30 -20.20
N LEU A 126 -0.97 -2.63 -19.84
CA LEU A 126 -1.32 -3.96 -19.33
C LEU A 126 -1.03 -5.06 -20.34
N ALA A 127 -1.31 -4.84 -21.63
CA ALA A 127 -1.02 -5.81 -22.69
C ALA A 127 0.50 -6.04 -22.85
N ILE A 128 1.31 -4.97 -22.79
CA ILE A 128 2.78 -5.07 -22.81
C ILE A 128 3.26 -5.89 -21.61
N ALA A 129 2.80 -5.54 -20.40
CA ALA A 129 3.20 -6.21 -19.16
C ALA A 129 2.85 -7.71 -19.19
N ARG A 130 1.61 -8.05 -19.57
CA ARG A 130 1.15 -9.46 -19.67
C ARG A 130 1.98 -10.27 -20.66
N ARG A 131 2.26 -9.70 -21.84
CA ARG A 131 3.10 -10.36 -22.88
C ARG A 131 4.51 -10.64 -22.38
N ALA A 132 5.07 -9.75 -21.56
CA ALA A 132 6.41 -9.88 -21.00
C ALA A 132 6.47 -10.62 -19.64
N GLY A 133 5.34 -11.03 -19.08
CA GLY A 133 5.28 -11.64 -17.75
C GLY A 133 5.57 -10.67 -16.61
N MET A 134 5.49 -9.36 -16.84
CA MET A 134 5.62 -8.32 -15.82
C MET A 134 4.31 -8.11 -15.07
N ARG A 135 4.39 -7.68 -13.82
CA ARG A 135 3.24 -7.27 -13.01
C ARG A 135 3.33 -5.77 -12.67
N ILE A 136 2.19 -5.12 -12.44
CA ILE A 136 2.11 -3.67 -12.25
C ILE A 136 1.51 -3.34 -10.89
N ILE A 137 2.18 -2.44 -10.12
CA ILE A 137 1.65 -1.73 -8.96
C ILE A 137 1.30 -0.32 -9.41
N GLY A 138 0.06 0.11 -9.22
CA GLY A 138 -0.46 1.37 -9.74
C GLY A 138 -1.31 1.19 -11.00
N PRO A 139 -1.32 2.13 -11.98
CA PRO A 139 -0.70 3.47 -11.97
C PRO A 139 -1.32 4.44 -10.94
N ASN A 140 -0.89 5.71 -10.97
CA ASN A 140 -1.46 6.78 -10.14
C ASN A 140 -1.38 6.45 -8.65
N CYS A 141 -0.21 5.99 -8.20
CA CYS A 141 0.02 5.61 -6.80
C CYS A 141 1.20 6.37 -6.20
N MET A 142 1.29 6.38 -4.87
CA MET A 142 2.42 7.01 -4.16
C MET A 142 3.61 6.05 -3.96
N GLY A 143 3.46 4.80 -4.34
CA GLY A 143 4.48 3.78 -4.16
C GLY A 143 4.31 2.97 -2.89
N TYR A 144 5.40 2.37 -2.41
CA TYR A 144 5.39 1.47 -1.26
C TYR A 144 6.74 1.49 -0.53
N PHE A 145 6.77 0.95 0.70
CA PHE A 145 8.00 0.62 1.41
C PHE A 145 7.87 -0.70 2.19
N ASN A 146 9.00 -1.32 2.46
CA ASN A 146 9.15 -2.40 3.43
C ASN A 146 10.22 -1.98 4.46
N SER A 147 9.82 -1.83 5.72
CA SER A 147 10.72 -1.36 6.77
C SER A 147 11.75 -2.40 7.17
N HIS A 148 11.43 -3.69 7.04
CA HIS A 148 12.36 -4.78 7.39
C HIS A 148 13.42 -5.02 6.31
N ALA A 149 13.16 -4.60 5.06
CA ALA A 149 14.14 -4.56 3.97
C ALA A 149 14.90 -3.23 3.89
N ASP A 150 14.66 -2.29 4.80
CA ASP A 150 15.20 -0.92 4.79
C ASP A 150 15.01 -0.23 3.42
N MET A 151 13.89 -0.51 2.75
CA MET A 151 13.60 -0.12 1.39
C MET A 151 12.37 0.78 1.30
N SER A 152 12.49 1.92 0.60
CA SER A 152 11.34 2.79 0.33
C SER A 152 11.33 3.34 -1.09
N LEU A 153 10.25 3.04 -1.77
CA LEU A 153 9.78 3.65 -3.01
C LEU A 153 8.42 4.35 -2.75
N LEU A 154 8.20 4.90 -1.57
CA LEU A 154 7.00 5.66 -1.22
C LEU A 154 7.35 7.15 -1.09
N ASN A 155 6.79 7.99 -1.96
CA ASN A 155 6.95 9.43 -1.86
C ASN A 155 6.02 10.00 -0.78
N SER A 156 6.56 10.26 0.41
CA SER A 156 5.81 10.82 1.54
C SER A 156 6.63 11.83 2.33
N GLN A 157 6.01 12.95 2.67
CA GLN A 157 6.63 13.97 3.53
C GLN A 157 7.01 13.40 4.91
N ALA A 158 6.25 12.45 5.43
CA ALA A 158 6.58 11.77 6.67
C ALA A 158 7.93 11.03 6.57
N LEU A 159 8.19 10.36 5.43
CA LEU A 159 9.46 9.67 5.20
C LEU A 159 10.61 10.63 4.91
N MET A 160 10.34 11.74 4.23
CA MET A 160 11.36 12.77 3.97
C MET A 160 11.87 13.42 5.25
N ARG A 161 11.01 13.59 6.27
CA ARG A 161 11.34 14.25 7.54
C ARG A 161 11.95 13.29 8.59
N ASN A 162 11.74 12.01 8.49
CA ASN A 162 12.24 11.03 9.45
C ASN A 162 13.53 10.39 8.94
N ASP A 163 14.51 10.19 9.84
CA ASP A 163 15.82 9.66 9.48
C ASP A 163 15.87 8.14 9.35
N ARG A 164 14.80 7.45 9.74
CA ARG A 164 14.68 5.99 9.66
C ARG A 164 13.25 5.55 9.37
N LEU A 165 13.10 4.37 8.77
CA LEU A 165 11.83 3.65 8.74
C LEU A 165 11.56 3.09 10.14
N ILE A 166 10.39 3.39 10.71
CA ILE A 166 9.99 2.79 11.99
C ILE A 166 9.52 1.37 11.70
N LYS A 167 10.37 0.40 12.07
CA LYS A 167 10.03 -1.03 11.94
C LYS A 167 8.90 -1.37 12.89
N GLY A 168 7.94 -2.14 12.41
CA GLY A 168 6.78 -2.54 13.20
C GLY A 168 6.00 -3.66 12.55
N GLU A 169 4.80 -3.91 13.06
CA GLU A 169 4.01 -5.10 12.75
C GLU A 169 2.69 -4.78 12.02
N VAL A 170 2.52 -3.55 11.53
CA VAL A 170 1.32 -3.15 10.79
C VAL A 170 1.59 -3.22 9.29
N ALA A 171 0.81 -4.02 8.56
CA ALA A 171 0.73 -3.95 7.10
C ALA A 171 -0.34 -2.91 6.72
N LEU A 172 0.05 -1.83 6.03
CA LEU A 172 -0.87 -0.81 5.54
C LEU A 172 -1.06 -0.95 4.03
N ILE A 173 -2.28 -1.21 3.60
CA ILE A 173 -2.66 -1.34 2.19
C ILE A 173 -3.73 -0.28 1.89
N SER A 174 -3.41 0.69 1.05
CA SER A 174 -4.29 1.83 0.76
C SER A 174 -4.52 2.01 -0.73
N GLN A 175 -5.75 2.18 -1.14
CA GLN A 175 -6.09 2.57 -2.51
C GLN A 175 -5.86 4.07 -2.76
N SER A 176 -5.87 4.88 -1.70
CA SER A 176 -5.55 6.31 -1.78
C SER A 176 -4.11 6.59 -1.35
N GLY A 177 -3.33 7.21 -2.25
CA GLY A 177 -1.97 7.62 -1.97
C GLY A 177 -1.89 8.73 -0.92
N ALA A 178 -2.72 9.76 -1.05
CA ALA A 178 -2.75 10.88 -0.12
C ALA A 178 -3.08 10.42 1.32
N LEU A 179 -4.06 9.53 1.47
CA LEU A 179 -4.42 8.98 2.77
C LEU A 179 -3.36 8.02 3.32
N ALA A 180 -2.67 7.24 2.47
CA ALA A 180 -1.51 6.46 2.91
C ALA A 180 -0.45 7.36 3.56
N GLY A 181 -0.13 8.49 2.93
CA GLY A 181 0.79 9.49 3.49
C GLY A 181 0.32 10.09 4.81
N ALA A 182 -0.98 10.43 4.93
CA ALA A 182 -1.57 10.97 6.14
C ALA A 182 -1.59 9.94 7.29
N MET A 183 -1.97 8.70 7.01
CA MET A 183 -1.94 7.58 7.96
C MET A 183 -0.52 7.31 8.46
N LEU A 184 0.47 7.34 7.56
CA LEU A 184 1.87 7.16 7.89
C LEU A 184 2.36 8.27 8.83
N ALA A 185 2.08 9.54 8.52
CA ALA A 185 2.45 10.67 9.38
C ALA A 185 1.84 10.53 10.78
N ARG A 186 0.54 10.22 10.83
CA ARG A 186 -0.15 10.03 12.12
C ARG A 186 0.38 8.84 12.91
N ALA A 187 0.71 7.74 12.25
CA ALA A 187 1.29 6.57 12.90
C ALA A 187 2.66 6.89 13.50
N TYR A 188 3.50 7.62 12.78
CA TYR A 188 4.81 8.03 13.26
C TYR A 188 4.72 8.96 14.49
N ASP A 189 3.74 9.89 14.53
CA ASP A 189 3.46 10.70 15.73
C ASP A 189 3.09 9.83 16.95
N LEU A 190 2.48 8.67 16.73
CA LEU A 190 2.11 7.72 17.78
C LEU A 190 3.19 6.67 18.08
N GLY A 191 4.34 6.75 17.41
CA GLY A 191 5.41 5.76 17.52
C GLY A 191 5.04 4.38 16.97
N VAL A 192 4.11 4.32 16.01
CA VAL A 192 3.68 3.06 15.37
C VAL A 192 4.52 2.80 14.13
N GLY A 193 5.14 1.63 14.09
CA GLY A 193 5.88 1.15 12.94
C GLY A 193 5.04 0.24 12.04
N PHE A 194 5.50 0.11 10.81
CA PHE A 194 4.89 -0.75 9.81
C PHE A 194 5.82 -1.89 9.42
N SER A 195 5.26 -3.04 9.05
CA SER A 195 5.98 -4.07 8.30
C SER A 195 6.20 -3.59 6.87
N PHE A 196 5.12 -3.23 6.21
CA PHE A 196 5.14 -2.56 4.92
C PHE A 196 3.95 -1.60 4.77
N CYS A 197 4.06 -0.69 3.82
CA CYS A 197 2.97 0.16 3.39
C CYS A 197 2.94 0.20 1.87
N VAL A 198 1.76 0.08 1.27
CA VAL A 198 1.57 0.20 -0.17
C VAL A 198 0.40 1.12 -0.51
N SER A 199 0.63 2.00 -1.49
CA SER A 199 -0.41 2.74 -2.20
C SER A 199 -0.68 2.07 -3.54
N LEU A 200 -1.92 1.67 -3.80
CA LEU A 200 -2.28 0.86 -4.97
C LEU A 200 -2.72 1.68 -6.18
N GLY A 201 -3.17 2.94 -5.97
CA GLY A 201 -3.67 3.79 -7.04
C GLY A 201 -4.84 3.14 -7.80
N ASN A 202 -4.77 3.14 -9.13
CA ASN A 202 -5.82 2.57 -10.00
C ASN A 202 -5.95 1.04 -9.91
N GLN A 203 -4.98 0.35 -9.33
CA GLN A 203 -4.96 -1.13 -9.24
C GLN A 203 -5.18 -1.79 -10.62
N ALA A 204 -4.48 -1.32 -11.65
CA ALA A 204 -4.69 -1.82 -12.99
C ALA A 204 -4.44 -3.34 -13.11
N ASP A 205 -3.44 -3.86 -12.37
CA ASP A 205 -3.06 -5.27 -12.33
C ASP A 205 -3.09 -5.81 -10.88
N LEU A 206 -2.00 -5.61 -10.10
CA LEU A 206 -1.98 -6.02 -8.70
C LEU A 206 -2.96 -5.17 -7.87
N GLU A 207 -3.74 -5.84 -7.02
CA GLU A 207 -4.83 -5.23 -6.27
C GLU A 207 -4.78 -5.52 -4.75
N VAL A 208 -5.75 -5.02 -4.01
CA VAL A 208 -5.84 -5.16 -2.56
C VAL A 208 -5.77 -6.63 -2.10
N CYS A 209 -6.39 -7.57 -2.83
CA CYS A 209 -6.37 -8.99 -2.47
C CYS A 209 -4.97 -9.60 -2.55
N ASP A 210 -4.12 -9.17 -3.49
CA ASP A 210 -2.77 -9.70 -3.65
C ASP A 210 -1.88 -9.31 -2.47
N PHE A 211 -1.96 -8.05 -2.03
CA PHE A 211 -1.22 -7.56 -0.86
C PHE A 211 -1.81 -8.06 0.47
N LEU A 212 -3.13 -8.22 0.56
CA LEU A 212 -3.78 -8.83 1.72
C LEU A 212 -3.33 -10.28 1.90
N GLU A 213 -3.28 -11.06 0.82
CA GLU A 213 -2.79 -12.44 0.85
C GLU A 213 -1.34 -12.51 1.32
N HIS A 214 -0.47 -11.62 0.80
CA HIS A 214 0.90 -11.51 1.28
C HIS A 214 0.95 -11.16 2.77
N ALA A 215 0.18 -10.17 3.23
CA ALA A 215 0.17 -9.75 4.63
C ALA A 215 -0.27 -10.88 5.60
N ILE A 216 -1.16 -11.77 5.15
CA ILE A 216 -1.57 -12.95 5.94
C ILE A 216 -0.39 -13.89 6.17
N ASP A 217 0.43 -14.10 5.15
CA ASP A 217 1.57 -15.02 5.20
C ASP A 217 2.85 -14.37 5.75
N ASP A 218 2.94 -13.04 5.75
CA ASP A 218 4.13 -12.30 6.20
C ASP A 218 4.34 -12.42 7.71
N ALA A 219 5.51 -12.91 8.11
CA ALA A 219 5.88 -13.09 9.52
C ALA A 219 6.03 -11.76 10.29
N HIS A 220 6.31 -10.66 9.59
CA HIS A 220 6.45 -9.34 10.18
C HIS A 220 5.14 -8.59 10.33
N SER A 221 4.07 -9.03 9.65
CA SER A 221 2.75 -8.41 9.72
C SER A 221 1.87 -9.11 10.74
N ARG A 222 1.49 -8.39 11.78
CA ARG A 222 0.60 -8.88 12.84
C ARG A 222 -0.81 -8.27 12.75
N VAL A 223 -0.88 -7.02 12.32
CA VAL A 223 -2.13 -6.28 12.13
C VAL A 223 -2.19 -5.82 10.68
N ILE A 224 -3.34 -5.96 10.05
CA ILE A 224 -3.55 -5.54 8.66
C ILE A 224 -4.52 -4.37 8.65
N ALA A 225 -4.09 -3.22 8.13
CA ALA A 225 -4.85 -1.99 8.02
C ALA A 225 -5.16 -1.70 6.55
N LEU A 226 -6.44 -1.61 6.20
CA LEU A 226 -6.91 -1.42 4.83
C LEU A 226 -7.68 -0.10 4.69
N TYR A 227 -7.34 0.69 3.68
CA TYR A 227 -8.20 1.75 3.16
C TYR A 227 -8.73 1.32 1.79
N VAL A 228 -10.05 1.10 1.67
CA VAL A 228 -10.68 0.48 0.51
C VAL A 228 -11.75 1.39 -0.10
N GLU A 229 -11.61 1.71 -1.37
CA GLU A 229 -12.59 2.42 -2.20
C GLU A 229 -13.50 1.43 -2.95
N GLY A 230 -12.90 0.36 -3.51
CA GLY A 230 -13.59 -0.73 -4.19
C GLY A 230 -12.83 -2.04 -4.11
N VAL A 231 -13.52 -3.15 -4.33
CA VAL A 231 -12.94 -4.50 -4.39
C VAL A 231 -13.36 -5.14 -5.69
N LYS A 232 -12.40 -5.60 -6.50
CA LYS A 232 -12.67 -6.21 -7.81
C LYS A 232 -13.19 -7.64 -7.68
N ASP A 233 -12.58 -8.43 -6.80
CA ASP A 233 -12.99 -9.81 -6.51
C ASP A 233 -13.48 -9.91 -5.05
N GLY A 234 -14.78 -9.64 -4.86
CA GLY A 234 -15.39 -9.65 -3.54
C GLY A 234 -15.38 -11.04 -2.87
N ALA A 235 -15.46 -12.12 -3.65
CA ALA A 235 -15.43 -13.48 -3.12
C ALA A 235 -14.05 -13.83 -2.56
N ARG A 236 -13.00 -13.55 -3.33
CA ARG A 236 -11.61 -13.72 -2.89
C ARG A 236 -11.32 -12.84 -1.66
N PHE A 237 -11.78 -11.59 -1.66
CA PHE A 237 -11.58 -10.68 -0.54
C PHE A 237 -12.16 -11.22 0.76
N VAL A 238 -13.42 -11.69 0.73
CA VAL A 238 -14.09 -12.26 1.90
C VAL A 238 -13.39 -13.54 2.39
N ASP A 239 -12.91 -14.39 1.47
CA ASP A 239 -12.15 -15.58 1.83
C ASP A 239 -10.83 -15.24 2.50
N LEU A 240 -10.08 -14.24 1.98
CA LEU A 240 -8.86 -13.75 2.58
C LEU A 240 -9.08 -13.17 3.98
N LEU A 241 -10.19 -12.46 4.22
CA LEU A 241 -10.54 -12.00 5.57
C LEU A 241 -10.75 -13.17 6.54
N ARG A 242 -11.40 -14.25 6.10
CA ARG A 242 -11.55 -15.47 6.91
C ARG A 242 -10.21 -16.13 7.20
N ARG A 243 -9.32 -16.20 6.19
CA ARG A 243 -7.95 -16.72 6.35
C ARG A 243 -7.14 -15.87 7.33
N ALA A 244 -7.20 -14.53 7.24
CA ALA A 244 -6.55 -13.64 8.18
C ALA A 244 -7.02 -13.87 9.62
N ARG A 245 -8.35 -14.00 9.81
CA ARG A 245 -8.93 -14.34 11.11
C ARG A 245 -8.44 -15.70 11.63
N ALA A 246 -8.40 -16.73 10.78
CA ALA A 246 -7.90 -18.05 11.16
C ALA A 246 -6.41 -18.02 11.51
N ALA A 247 -5.63 -17.15 10.87
CA ALA A 247 -4.21 -16.89 11.18
C ALA A 247 -4.01 -16.01 12.43
N GLY A 248 -5.08 -15.54 13.08
CA GLY A 248 -4.99 -14.65 14.25
C GLY A 248 -4.54 -13.23 13.93
N LYS A 249 -4.64 -12.80 12.67
CA LYS A 249 -4.28 -11.45 12.22
C LYS A 249 -5.53 -10.59 12.04
N PRO A 250 -5.78 -9.60 12.92
CA PRO A 250 -6.91 -8.69 12.78
C PRO A 250 -6.77 -7.85 11.51
N VAL A 251 -7.88 -7.70 10.79
CA VAL A 251 -7.99 -6.83 9.62
C VAL A 251 -8.91 -5.67 9.98
N LEU A 252 -8.35 -4.46 9.97
CA LEU A 252 -9.04 -3.20 10.21
C LEU A 252 -9.31 -2.53 8.87
N ILE A 253 -10.54 -2.08 8.62
CA ILE A 253 -10.95 -1.56 7.31
C ILE A 253 -11.63 -0.20 7.45
N VAL A 254 -11.09 0.81 6.77
CA VAL A 254 -11.86 2.01 6.39
C VAL A 254 -12.40 1.79 4.99
N LYS A 255 -13.74 1.84 4.85
CA LYS A 255 -14.40 1.79 3.53
C LYS A 255 -14.81 3.21 3.13
N ALA A 256 -14.25 3.70 2.03
CA ALA A 256 -14.71 4.95 1.40
C ALA A 256 -16.08 4.77 0.73
N GLY A 257 -16.79 5.89 0.51
CA GLY A 257 -18.08 5.86 -0.15
C GLY A 257 -19.21 5.27 0.71
N ARG A 258 -19.22 5.56 2.02
CA ARG A 258 -20.28 5.11 2.95
C ARG A 258 -21.61 5.85 2.75
N THR A 259 -21.58 7.09 2.24
CA THR A 259 -22.74 7.92 1.96
C THR A 259 -22.93 8.08 0.44
N ALA A 260 -24.11 8.48 0.00
CA ALA A 260 -24.38 8.75 -1.42
C ALA A 260 -23.40 9.79 -2.02
N LEU A 261 -23.12 10.87 -1.27
CA LEU A 261 -22.13 11.88 -1.69
C LEU A 261 -20.71 11.29 -1.74
N GLY A 262 -20.33 10.49 -0.74
CA GLY A 262 -19.04 9.79 -0.73
C GLY A 262 -18.91 8.78 -1.87
N GLN A 263 -19.99 8.10 -2.27
CA GLN A 263 -19.99 7.19 -3.43
C GLN A 263 -19.73 7.94 -4.73
N GLN A 264 -20.36 9.11 -4.93
CA GLN A 264 -20.10 9.97 -6.08
C GLN A 264 -18.65 10.44 -6.13
N ALA A 265 -18.08 10.81 -4.98
CA ALA A 265 -16.67 11.22 -4.90
C ALA A 265 -15.73 10.07 -5.27
N VAL A 266 -15.96 8.86 -4.78
CA VAL A 266 -15.17 7.66 -5.14
C VAL A 266 -15.27 7.33 -6.62
N GLN A 267 -16.48 7.35 -7.19
CA GLN A 267 -16.69 7.11 -8.62
C GLN A 267 -15.95 8.13 -9.50
N SER A 268 -15.96 9.41 -9.10
CA SER A 268 -15.23 10.47 -9.81
C SER A 268 -13.71 10.33 -9.72
N HIS A 269 -13.21 9.70 -8.64
CA HIS A 269 -11.76 9.61 -8.35
C HIS A 269 -11.12 8.36 -8.96
N THR A 270 -11.80 7.22 -8.96
CA THR A 270 -11.18 5.92 -9.32
C THR A 270 -11.89 5.17 -10.44
N ALA A 271 -12.96 5.72 -11.05
CA ALA A 271 -13.85 5.03 -11.99
C ALA A 271 -14.38 3.67 -11.45
N SER A 272 -14.27 3.42 -10.15
CA SER A 272 -14.70 2.19 -9.50
C SER A 272 -16.20 2.27 -9.13
N LEU A 273 -16.96 1.23 -9.45
CA LEU A 273 -18.34 1.08 -8.98
C LEU A 273 -18.33 0.85 -7.47
N ALA A 274 -18.76 1.82 -6.69
CA ALA A 274 -19.00 1.65 -5.27
C ALA A 274 -20.24 0.76 -5.09
N GLY A 275 -20.03 -0.51 -4.72
CA GLY A 275 -21.13 -1.39 -4.32
C GLY A 275 -21.86 -0.87 -3.07
N GLU A 276 -23.07 -1.40 -2.80
CA GLU A 276 -23.84 -1.01 -1.61
C GLU A 276 -23.01 -1.21 -0.33
N PHE A 277 -22.81 -0.13 0.41
CA PHE A 277 -22.03 -0.15 1.64
C PHE A 277 -22.54 -1.19 2.66
N ARG A 278 -23.88 -1.33 2.80
CA ARG A 278 -24.49 -2.29 3.72
C ARG A 278 -24.14 -3.74 3.39
N ALA A 279 -24.13 -4.09 2.10
CA ALA A 279 -23.75 -5.42 1.65
C ALA A 279 -22.26 -5.68 1.94
N PHE A 280 -21.40 -4.74 1.63
CA PHE A 280 -19.97 -4.80 1.97
C PHE A 280 -19.78 -4.96 3.49
N GLU A 281 -20.38 -4.10 4.31
CA GLU A 281 -20.29 -4.13 5.77
C GLU A 281 -20.71 -5.49 6.34
N SER A 282 -21.86 -6.01 5.91
CA SER A 282 -22.35 -7.30 6.38
C SER A 282 -21.36 -8.43 6.08
N GLN A 283 -20.84 -8.49 4.85
CA GLN A 283 -19.92 -9.54 4.43
C GLN A 283 -18.59 -9.49 5.18
N VAL A 284 -17.98 -8.29 5.31
CA VAL A 284 -16.66 -8.16 5.94
C VAL A 284 -16.73 -8.37 7.45
N ARG A 285 -17.81 -7.92 8.12
CA ARG A 285 -18.04 -8.19 9.55
C ARG A 285 -18.25 -9.68 9.80
N HIS A 286 -19.04 -10.36 8.96
CA HIS A 286 -19.25 -11.80 9.06
C HIS A 286 -17.95 -12.59 8.85
N ALA A 287 -17.07 -12.12 7.95
CA ALA A 287 -15.75 -12.70 7.76
C ALA A 287 -14.77 -12.43 8.92
N GLY A 288 -15.11 -11.52 9.84
CA GLY A 288 -14.35 -11.23 11.06
C GLY A 288 -13.43 -10.01 10.97
N ALA A 289 -13.58 -9.18 9.94
CA ALA A 289 -12.89 -7.91 9.87
C ALA A 289 -13.57 -6.83 10.74
N VAL A 290 -12.80 -5.83 11.15
CA VAL A 290 -13.25 -4.68 11.94
C VAL A 290 -13.38 -3.48 11.03
N LEU A 291 -14.61 -3.00 10.83
CA LEU A 291 -14.84 -1.71 10.16
C LEU A 291 -14.67 -0.57 11.15
N VAL A 292 -13.87 0.40 10.77
CA VAL A 292 -13.62 1.64 11.52
C VAL A 292 -14.14 2.84 10.75
N ASP A 293 -14.40 3.95 11.45
CA ASP A 293 -15.14 5.07 10.88
C ASP A 293 -14.27 5.97 9.98
N ASP A 294 -13.02 6.16 10.34
CA ASP A 294 -12.09 6.99 9.59
C ASP A 294 -10.63 6.48 9.68
N PHE A 295 -9.74 7.16 8.99
CA PHE A 295 -8.33 6.78 8.95
C PHE A 295 -7.58 7.09 10.26
N LEU A 296 -8.04 8.03 11.08
CA LEU A 296 -7.43 8.31 12.40
C LEU A 296 -7.76 7.18 13.36
N GLU A 297 -9.00 6.71 13.33
CA GLU A 297 -9.42 5.53 14.09
C GLU A 297 -8.68 4.28 13.62
N LEU A 298 -8.50 4.11 12.30
CA LEU A 298 -7.72 2.99 11.74
C LEU A 298 -6.32 2.92 12.35
N VAL A 299 -5.61 4.05 12.35
CA VAL A 299 -4.24 4.14 12.90
C VAL A 299 -4.25 3.92 14.41
N ALA A 300 -5.20 4.51 15.14
CA ALA A 300 -5.30 4.36 16.59
C ALA A 300 -5.59 2.91 16.99
N GLN A 301 -6.52 2.25 16.29
CA GLN A 301 -6.81 0.84 16.52
C GLN A 301 -5.63 -0.06 16.13
N ALA A 302 -4.96 0.18 15.00
CA ALA A 302 -3.76 -0.57 14.62
C ALA A 302 -2.69 -0.47 15.71
N ALA A 303 -2.46 0.73 16.25
CA ALA A 303 -1.55 0.96 17.37
C ALA A 303 -1.94 0.18 18.64
N ALA A 304 -3.23 0.12 18.95
CA ALA A 304 -3.73 -0.63 20.10
C ALA A 304 -3.53 -2.14 19.93
N TRP A 305 -3.85 -2.67 18.75
CA TRP A 305 -3.71 -4.09 18.44
C TRP A 305 -2.26 -4.59 18.46
N THR A 306 -1.29 -3.77 18.06
CA THR A 306 0.14 -4.15 18.15
C THR A 306 0.64 -4.24 19.60
N ARG A 307 -0.02 -3.57 20.54
CA ARG A 307 0.34 -3.58 21.98
C ARG A 307 -0.34 -4.71 22.77
N LEU A 308 -1.37 -5.34 22.22
CA LEU A 308 -2.03 -6.45 22.87
C LEU A 308 -1.16 -7.71 22.78
N PRO A 309 -1.14 -8.59 23.80
CA PRO A 309 -0.45 -9.87 23.68
C PRO A 309 -1.05 -10.70 22.55
N ALA A 310 -0.20 -11.47 21.85
CA ALA A 310 -0.69 -12.42 20.86
C ALA A 310 -1.66 -13.41 21.53
N PRO A 311 -2.75 -13.81 20.84
CA PRO A 311 -3.70 -14.75 21.42
C PRO A 311 -3.01 -16.05 21.80
N SER A 312 -2.99 -16.37 23.09
CA SER A 312 -2.46 -17.62 23.61
C SER A 312 -3.50 -18.72 23.42
N GLY A 313 -3.28 -19.65 22.45
CA GLY A 313 -3.99 -20.94 22.40
C GLY A 313 -4.98 -21.14 21.26
N ARG A 314 -5.19 -22.39 20.95
CA ARG A 314 -5.84 -23.04 19.81
C ARG A 314 -7.36 -22.77 19.55
N ARG A 315 -7.93 -21.68 20.05
CA ARG A 315 -9.27 -21.21 19.65
C ARG A 315 -9.10 -19.84 19.05
N GLY A 316 -9.48 -19.69 17.79
CA GLY A 316 -9.47 -18.39 17.12
C GLY A 316 -10.16 -17.34 17.99
N PRO A 317 -9.56 -16.15 18.17
CA PRO A 317 -10.13 -15.12 19.01
C PRO A 317 -11.49 -14.69 18.46
N THR A 318 -12.51 -14.70 19.32
CA THR A 318 -13.78 -14.02 19.06
C THR A 318 -13.51 -12.51 19.23
N TRP A 319 -13.22 -11.84 18.12
CA TRP A 319 -13.03 -10.40 18.13
C TRP A 319 -14.40 -9.71 18.28
N CYS A 320 -14.65 -9.13 19.45
CA CYS A 320 -15.76 -8.20 19.64
C CYS A 320 -15.23 -6.78 19.48
N ALA A 321 -15.77 -6.02 18.54
CA ALA A 321 -15.49 -4.59 18.44
C ALA A 321 -15.89 -3.89 19.76
N PRO A 322 -15.12 -2.93 20.28
CA PRO A 322 -15.51 -2.15 21.44
C PRO A 322 -16.84 -1.45 21.16
N GLY A 323 -17.89 -1.75 21.95
CA GLY A 323 -19.20 -1.10 21.84
C GLY A 323 -20.35 -1.97 21.33
N THR A 324 -20.15 -3.20 20.84
CA THR A 324 -21.25 -4.11 20.50
C THR A 324 -21.73 -4.88 21.75
N ARG A 325 -22.96 -4.63 22.20
CA ARG A 325 -23.60 -5.47 23.22
C ARG A 325 -23.98 -6.80 22.56
N SER A 326 -23.27 -7.86 22.91
CA SER A 326 -23.68 -9.22 22.59
C SER A 326 -24.73 -9.69 23.61
N THR A 327 -25.86 -10.17 23.13
CA THR A 327 -26.92 -10.78 23.96
C THR A 327 -26.69 -12.27 24.23
N ALA A 328 -25.50 -12.80 24.01
CA ALA A 328 -25.19 -14.20 24.24
C ALA A 328 -23.83 -14.37 24.95
N SER A 329 -23.94 -14.88 26.19
CA SER A 329 -22.92 -15.49 27.07
C SER A 329 -22.20 -14.57 28.08
N PRO A 330 -22.17 -14.98 29.39
CA PRO A 330 -21.65 -14.16 30.51
C PRO A 330 -20.13 -14.15 30.70
N SER A 331 -19.33 -14.57 29.72
CA SER A 331 -17.87 -14.73 29.88
C SER A 331 -17.01 -13.65 29.20
N CYS A 332 -17.61 -12.57 28.71
CA CYS A 332 -16.85 -11.48 28.07
C CYS A 332 -16.92 -10.18 28.91
N THR A 333 -16.41 -10.23 30.13
CA THR A 333 -16.23 -9.05 30.99
C THR A 333 -14.76 -8.69 31.12
N ALA A 334 -14.20 -8.13 30.03
CA ALA A 334 -12.99 -7.33 30.10
C ALA A 334 -13.26 -6.02 29.33
N SER A 335 -14.00 -5.12 29.98
CA SER A 335 -14.13 -3.75 29.50
C SER A 335 -12.83 -2.99 29.76
N ILE A 336 -11.98 -2.86 28.75
CA ILE A 336 -10.85 -1.93 28.79
C ILE A 336 -11.43 -0.52 28.65
N ARG A 337 -11.60 0.17 29.77
CA ARG A 337 -11.84 1.62 29.79
C ARG A 337 -10.52 2.32 29.50
N LEU A 338 -10.28 2.74 28.26
CA LEU A 338 -9.23 3.70 27.92
C LEU A 338 -9.58 5.04 28.61
N ARG A 339 -8.88 5.37 29.71
CA ARG A 339 -8.89 6.73 30.27
C ARG A 339 -7.99 7.60 29.39
N TRP A 340 -8.60 8.50 28.65
CA TRP A 340 -7.88 9.61 28.02
C TRP A 340 -7.35 10.54 29.11
N PRO A 341 -6.09 10.99 29.05
CA PRO A 341 -5.65 12.09 29.91
C PRO A 341 -6.47 13.33 29.51
N ARG A 342 -7.08 13.98 30.51
CA ARG A 342 -7.75 15.27 30.33
C ARG A 342 -6.73 16.28 29.83
N PRO A 343 -7.07 17.19 28.90
CA PRO A 343 -6.17 18.26 28.51
C PRO A 343 -5.91 19.14 29.75
N THR A 344 -4.64 19.33 30.04
CA THR A 344 -4.19 20.27 31.06
C THR A 344 -4.55 21.70 30.63
N ASN A 345 -5.14 22.43 31.53
CA ASN A 345 -5.64 23.79 31.46
C ASN A 345 -4.82 24.72 30.53
N CYS A 346 -5.47 25.26 29.50
CA CYS A 346 -5.06 26.53 28.90
C CYS A 346 -5.32 27.66 29.88
N HIS A 347 -4.27 28.27 30.40
CA HIS A 347 -4.39 29.58 31.07
C HIS A 347 -4.65 30.68 30.02
N PRO A 348 -5.59 31.59 30.24
CA PRO A 348 -5.76 32.76 29.38
C PRO A 348 -4.59 33.73 29.60
N ARG A 349 -4.00 34.24 28.50
CA ARG A 349 -3.05 35.35 28.55
C ARG A 349 -3.77 36.63 28.92
N PRO A 350 -3.20 37.50 29.78
CA PRO A 350 -3.75 38.80 30.06
C PRO A 350 -3.59 39.74 28.87
N ARG A 351 -4.46 40.76 28.81
CA ARG A 351 -4.58 41.81 27.78
C ARG A 351 -3.34 42.67 27.67
#